data_803902dc75d04e04facaac2168ec3478
#
_entry.id   803902dc75d04e04facaac2168ec3478
#
_cell.length_a   1.000
_cell.length_b   1.000
_cell.length_c   1.000
_cell.angle_alpha   90.00
_cell.angle_beta   90.00
_cell.angle_gamma   90.00
#
_symmetry.space_group_name_H-M   'P 1'
#
loop_
_entity.id
_entity.type
_entity.pdbx_description
1 polymer ?
#
loop_
_entity_poly.entity_id
_entity_poly.type
_entity_poly.pdbx_seq_one_letter_code
_entity_poly.pdbx_strand_id
1 'polypeptide(L)'
;MSKKRQETSKKALPMLLPMDRRMALKVMAVAAATPGLASCGTGAEDGADGSAPIPNALPAGTPWDPDLLSPVIPWERILTQNELDTLASLCDVIIPADERSPSASELGTHHYIDEWVSAPYERMGRDRVLIREGLLWLDGEAGRRFGQATRFRDLSPERKDEICSDIAHVPDAAPEFVSGARFFARVRDLTSGAFWTTEEGMQDLQYIGNVPLERWDPPPPEVLEYLGLA
;
A
#
# COMPACT_ATOMS: atom_id res chain seq x y z
N MET A 1 35.25 -47.60 -23.83
CA MET A 1 34.71 -46.28 -24.17
C MET A 1 34.35 -45.55 -22.87
N SER A 2 35.22 -44.63 -22.48
CA SER A 2 35.21 -43.97 -21.18
C SER A 2 34.39 -42.64 -21.27
N LYS A 3 33.32 -42.51 -20.51
CA LYS A 3 32.53 -41.28 -20.41
C LYS A 3 33.14 -40.40 -19.31
N LYS A 4 33.78 -39.28 -19.72
CA LYS A 4 34.23 -38.20 -18.86
C LYS A 4 33.00 -37.48 -18.29
N ARG A 5 32.85 -37.48 -16.98
CA ARG A 5 31.94 -36.59 -16.23
C ARG A 5 32.57 -35.21 -16.16
N GLN A 6 31.88 -34.21 -16.67
CA GLN A 6 32.23 -32.80 -16.42
C GLN A 6 31.70 -32.41 -15.04
N GLU A 7 32.63 -32.08 -14.14
CA GLU A 7 32.31 -31.39 -12.88
C GLU A 7 32.11 -29.90 -13.15
N THR A 8 30.90 -29.43 -12.96
CA THR A 8 30.58 -28.00 -12.92
C THR A 8 30.95 -27.44 -11.54
N SER A 9 32.04 -26.68 -11.51
CA SER A 9 32.49 -25.92 -10.34
C SER A 9 31.41 -24.94 -9.90
N LYS A 10 30.77 -25.16 -8.75
CA LYS A 10 29.91 -24.19 -8.06
C LYS A 10 30.82 -23.13 -7.44
N LYS A 11 30.80 -21.94 -8.04
CA LYS A 11 31.43 -20.74 -7.48
C LYS A 11 30.69 -20.38 -6.19
N ALA A 12 31.31 -20.59 -5.02
CA ALA A 12 30.77 -20.22 -3.74
C ALA A 12 30.67 -18.68 -3.64
N LEU A 13 29.49 -18.16 -3.27
CA LEU A 13 29.33 -16.76 -2.87
C LEU A 13 30.21 -16.48 -1.64
N PRO A 14 30.82 -15.30 -1.54
CA PRO A 14 31.56 -14.93 -0.34
C PRO A 14 30.61 -14.87 0.85
N MET A 15 30.92 -15.66 1.86
CA MET A 15 30.22 -15.70 3.15
C MET A 15 30.40 -14.34 3.82
N LEU A 16 29.31 -13.58 3.95
CA LEU A 16 29.28 -12.37 4.75
C LEU A 16 29.53 -12.76 6.22
N LEU A 17 30.68 -12.38 6.73
CA LEU A 17 31.01 -12.55 8.14
C LEU A 17 30.01 -11.74 8.99
N PRO A 18 29.51 -12.30 10.11
CA PRO A 18 28.61 -11.56 10.99
C PRO A 18 29.36 -10.36 11.58
N MET A 19 28.91 -9.16 11.22
CA MET A 19 29.48 -7.91 11.69
C MET A 19 28.95 -7.61 13.09
N ASP A 20 29.82 -7.60 14.10
CA ASP A 20 29.44 -7.24 15.46
C ASP A 20 29.19 -5.73 15.60
N ARG A 21 28.48 -5.31 16.65
CA ARG A 21 28.13 -3.89 16.88
C ARG A 21 29.34 -2.97 16.97
N ARG A 22 30.48 -3.49 17.45
CA ARG A 22 31.74 -2.70 17.55
C ARG A 22 32.37 -2.48 16.18
N MET A 23 32.26 -3.46 15.30
CA MET A 23 32.75 -3.37 13.92
C MET A 23 31.90 -2.37 13.12
N ALA A 24 30.57 -2.39 13.27
CA ALA A 24 29.66 -1.43 12.64
C ALA A 24 29.95 0.02 13.07
N LEU A 25 30.18 0.24 14.37
CA LEU A 25 30.54 1.58 14.88
C LEU A 25 31.91 2.05 14.37
N LYS A 26 32.90 1.17 14.23
CA LYS A 26 34.21 1.53 13.67
C LYS A 26 34.11 1.89 12.19
N VAL A 27 33.28 1.18 11.41
CA VAL A 27 33.05 1.50 9.98
C VAL A 27 32.36 2.85 9.84
N MET A 28 31.39 3.16 10.70
CA MET A 28 30.75 4.50 10.70
C MET A 28 31.71 5.61 11.11
N ALA A 29 32.58 5.38 12.09
CA ALA A 29 33.56 6.37 12.51
C ALA A 29 34.63 6.66 11.43
N VAL A 30 35.01 5.69 10.63
CA VAL A 30 35.95 5.87 9.50
C VAL A 30 35.27 6.60 8.35
N ALA A 31 34.00 6.37 8.10
CA ALA A 31 33.24 7.10 7.07
C ALA A 31 33.07 8.60 7.41
N ALA A 32 33.05 8.95 8.69
CA ALA A 32 32.96 10.36 9.16
C ALA A 32 34.28 11.11 9.14
N ALA A 33 35.41 10.41 8.93
CA ALA A 33 36.76 10.99 8.98
C ALA A 33 37.39 11.28 7.62
N THR A 34 36.65 11.19 6.52
CA THR A 34 37.15 11.62 5.20
C THR A 34 37.07 13.15 5.08
N PRO A 35 38.23 13.85 4.95
CA PRO A 35 38.20 15.30 4.73
C PRO A 35 37.62 15.58 3.35
N GLY A 36 36.52 16.35 3.34
CA GLY A 36 35.97 16.88 2.10
C GLY A 36 36.98 17.67 1.33
N LEU A 37 37.21 17.33 0.07
CA LEU A 37 37.95 18.17 -0.87
C LEU A 37 37.18 19.47 -1.08
N ALA A 38 37.68 20.54 -0.48
CA ALA A 38 37.15 21.88 -0.65
C ALA A 38 37.34 22.30 -2.10
N SER A 39 36.24 22.47 -2.83
CA SER A 39 36.24 23.25 -4.07
C SER A 39 36.03 24.72 -3.69
N CYS A 40 37.08 25.52 -3.81
CA CYS A 40 37.02 26.96 -3.70
C CYS A 40 36.26 27.55 -4.89
N GLY A 41 35.14 28.19 -4.64
CA GLY A 41 34.46 29.11 -5.55
C GLY A 41 34.14 30.36 -4.76
N THR A 42 34.88 31.45 -5.07
CA THR A 42 34.74 32.78 -4.47
C THR A 42 33.46 33.47 -4.93
N GLY A 43 32.69 34.00 -3.98
CA GLY A 43 31.58 34.91 -4.22
C GLY A 43 30.93 35.27 -2.89
N ALA A 44 31.37 36.36 -2.28
CA ALA A 44 30.78 36.95 -1.09
C ALA A 44 29.47 37.68 -1.47
N GLU A 45 28.43 37.59 -0.60
CA GLU A 45 27.85 38.77 0.03
C GLU A 45 26.80 38.37 1.08
N ASP A 46 26.77 39.17 2.10
CA ASP A 46 26.14 39.18 3.40
C ASP A 46 24.62 38.86 3.48
N GLY A 47 24.29 38.11 4.53
CA GLY A 47 22.95 37.99 5.05
C GLY A 47 22.90 36.94 6.20
N ALA A 48 23.18 37.40 7.42
CA ALA A 48 23.18 36.57 8.61
C ALA A 48 21.73 36.17 8.99
N ASP A 49 21.33 34.98 8.61
CA ASP A 49 20.34 34.19 9.35
C ASP A 49 20.88 32.76 9.48
N GLY A 50 21.07 32.32 10.74
CA GLY A 50 21.83 31.13 11.11
C GLY A 50 21.14 29.79 10.86
N SER A 51 20.38 29.64 9.80
CA SER A 51 19.89 28.35 9.30
C SER A 51 20.86 27.84 8.22
N ALA A 52 21.55 26.76 8.51
CA ALA A 52 22.32 26.05 7.50
C ALA A 52 21.42 25.77 6.28
N PRO A 53 21.88 26.03 5.04
CA PRO A 53 21.09 25.72 3.86
C PRO A 53 20.81 24.23 3.85
N ILE A 54 19.54 23.87 3.90
CA ILE A 54 19.07 22.50 3.63
C ILE A 54 19.59 22.17 2.22
N PRO A 55 20.37 21.09 2.04
CA PRO A 55 20.85 20.72 0.70
C PRO A 55 19.64 20.56 -0.21
N ASN A 56 19.50 21.42 -1.19
CA ASN A 56 18.43 21.45 -2.18
C ASN A 56 18.56 20.33 -3.22
N ALA A 57 18.85 19.11 -2.78
CA ALA A 57 18.86 17.96 -3.66
C ALA A 57 18.53 16.71 -2.84
N LEU A 58 17.29 16.59 -2.43
CA LEU A 58 16.72 15.26 -2.41
C LEU A 58 16.81 14.76 -3.86
N PRO A 59 17.34 13.55 -4.12
CA PRO A 59 17.31 13.00 -5.45
C PRO A 59 15.83 13.07 -5.88
N ALA A 60 15.55 13.83 -6.93
CA ALA A 60 14.25 13.81 -7.54
C ALA A 60 13.96 12.34 -7.84
N GLY A 61 12.91 11.78 -7.28
CA GLY A 61 12.52 10.41 -7.54
C GLY A 61 12.25 10.23 -9.04
N THR A 62 11.02 10.11 -9.43
CA THR A 62 10.63 10.15 -10.84
C THR A 62 10.10 11.54 -11.20
N PRO A 63 10.03 11.91 -12.50
CA PRO A 63 9.37 13.16 -12.92
C PRO A 63 7.91 13.28 -12.50
N TRP A 64 7.32 12.20 -11.99
CA TRP A 64 5.93 12.06 -11.58
C TRP A 64 5.75 12.07 -10.07
N ASP A 65 6.83 12.16 -9.30
CA ASP A 65 6.72 12.21 -7.84
C ASP A 65 5.98 13.48 -7.41
N PRO A 66 4.97 13.36 -6.53
CA PRO A 66 4.24 14.52 -6.04
C PRO A 66 5.15 15.43 -5.21
N ASP A 67 4.98 16.74 -5.36
CA ASP A 67 5.55 17.71 -4.46
C ASP A 67 4.83 17.63 -3.11
N LEU A 68 5.51 17.18 -2.06
CA LEU A 68 4.93 17.03 -0.72
C LEU A 68 4.61 18.36 -0.05
N LEU A 69 5.21 19.47 -0.52
CA LEU A 69 4.93 20.81 -0.01
C LEU A 69 3.76 21.46 -0.74
N SER A 70 3.44 20.99 -1.94
CA SER A 70 2.34 21.45 -2.76
C SER A 70 1.70 20.24 -3.46
N PRO A 71 0.94 19.43 -2.74
CA PRO A 71 0.48 18.11 -3.21
C PRO A 71 -0.53 18.25 -4.36
N VAL A 72 -0.04 18.29 -5.56
CA VAL A 72 -0.82 18.20 -6.80
C VAL A 72 -0.54 16.85 -7.44
N ILE A 73 -1.60 16.12 -7.76
CA ILE A 73 -1.46 14.85 -8.46
C ILE A 73 -1.19 15.15 -9.94
N PRO A 74 0.03 14.85 -10.45
CA PRO A 74 0.43 15.30 -11.78
C PRO A 74 -0.01 14.36 -12.92
N TRP A 75 -0.84 13.37 -12.64
CA TRP A 75 -1.33 12.41 -13.64
C TRP A 75 -2.85 12.40 -13.73
N GLU A 76 -3.34 12.07 -14.92
CA GLU A 76 -4.76 11.91 -15.18
C GLU A 76 -5.30 10.62 -14.58
N ARG A 77 -6.55 10.68 -14.13
CA ARG A 77 -7.30 9.51 -13.66
C ARG A 77 -7.72 8.65 -14.84
N ILE A 78 -7.62 7.33 -14.70
CA ILE A 78 -7.83 6.40 -15.82
C ILE A 78 -9.09 5.57 -15.73
N LEU A 79 -9.71 5.46 -14.55
CA LEU A 79 -10.94 4.71 -14.43
C LEU A 79 -12.10 5.49 -15.03
N THR A 80 -12.92 4.80 -15.81
CA THR A 80 -14.18 5.35 -16.32
C THR A 80 -15.20 5.49 -15.20
N GLN A 81 -16.23 6.32 -15.39
CA GLN A 81 -17.29 6.47 -14.40
C GLN A 81 -17.96 5.13 -14.05
N ASN A 82 -18.15 4.24 -15.03
CA ASN A 82 -18.70 2.91 -14.77
C ASN A 82 -17.79 2.04 -13.89
N GLU A 83 -16.47 2.09 -14.12
CA GLU A 83 -15.50 1.39 -13.29
C GLU A 83 -15.47 1.97 -11.86
N LEU A 84 -15.54 3.29 -11.72
CA LEU A 84 -15.62 3.97 -10.42
C LEU A 84 -16.89 3.60 -9.64
N ASP A 85 -18.05 3.60 -10.30
CA ASP A 85 -19.31 3.26 -9.65
C ASP A 85 -19.33 1.79 -9.17
N THR A 86 -18.79 0.87 -9.99
CA THR A 86 -18.66 -0.54 -9.60
C THR A 86 -17.65 -0.70 -8.46
N LEU A 87 -16.53 0.03 -8.50
CA LEU A 87 -15.51 0.02 -7.46
C LEU A 87 -16.05 0.61 -6.15
N ALA A 88 -16.79 1.73 -6.19
CA ALA A 88 -17.43 2.33 -5.02
C ALA A 88 -18.37 1.32 -4.34
N SER A 89 -19.21 0.65 -5.16
CA SER A 89 -20.11 -0.39 -4.67
C SER A 89 -19.37 -1.57 -4.03
N LEU A 90 -18.22 -1.97 -4.57
CA LEU A 90 -17.38 -3.03 -3.98
C LEU A 90 -16.71 -2.56 -2.68
N CYS A 91 -16.24 -1.32 -2.62
CA CYS A 91 -15.68 -0.73 -1.40
C CYS A 91 -16.71 -0.76 -0.25
N ASP A 92 -17.99 -0.47 -0.54
CA ASP A 92 -19.07 -0.52 0.47
C ASP A 92 -19.44 -1.95 0.92
N VAL A 93 -19.22 -2.96 0.09
CA VAL A 93 -19.31 -4.36 0.54
C VAL A 93 -18.16 -4.71 1.49
N ILE A 94 -16.98 -4.15 1.25
CA ILE A 94 -15.77 -4.41 2.06
C ILE A 94 -15.85 -3.71 3.43
N ILE A 95 -16.24 -2.43 3.45
CA ILE A 95 -16.46 -1.63 4.66
C ILE A 95 -17.77 -0.87 4.49
N PRO A 96 -18.89 -1.47 4.92
CA PRO A 96 -20.19 -0.82 4.90
C PRO A 96 -20.28 0.27 5.98
N ALA A 97 -21.23 1.19 5.82
CA ALA A 97 -21.57 2.13 6.88
C ALA A 97 -22.17 1.39 8.08
N ASP A 98 -21.86 1.85 9.27
CA ASP A 98 -22.42 1.40 10.54
C ASP A 98 -22.79 2.59 11.44
N GLU A 99 -23.05 2.31 12.74
CA GLU A 99 -23.41 3.35 13.71
C GLU A 99 -22.23 4.28 14.07
N ARG A 100 -21.00 3.91 13.74
CA ARG A 100 -19.77 4.58 14.15
C ARG A 100 -19.10 5.34 13.00
N SER A 101 -19.21 4.82 11.78
CA SER A 101 -18.51 5.39 10.62
C SER A 101 -19.33 5.30 9.33
N PRO A 102 -19.10 6.24 8.38
CA PRO A 102 -19.64 6.17 7.03
C PRO A 102 -19.09 4.95 6.28
N SER A 103 -19.70 4.63 5.13
CA SER A 103 -19.16 3.58 4.25
C SER A 103 -17.83 3.99 3.59
N ALA A 104 -17.11 3.00 3.08
CA ALA A 104 -15.86 3.24 2.39
C ALA A 104 -16.01 4.18 1.19
N SER A 105 -17.09 4.07 0.41
CA SER A 105 -17.30 4.95 -0.74
C SER A 105 -17.64 6.39 -0.33
N GLU A 106 -18.36 6.59 0.77
CA GLU A 106 -18.66 7.91 1.32
C GLU A 106 -17.40 8.65 1.77
N LEU A 107 -16.36 7.91 2.22
CA LEU A 107 -15.05 8.46 2.55
C LEU A 107 -14.10 8.54 1.33
N GLY A 108 -14.58 8.26 0.12
CA GLY A 108 -13.82 8.44 -1.10
C GLY A 108 -12.73 7.40 -1.36
N THR A 109 -12.78 6.23 -0.72
CA THR A 109 -11.75 5.18 -0.89
C THR A 109 -11.60 4.72 -2.34
N HIS A 110 -12.68 4.67 -3.11
CA HIS A 110 -12.66 4.37 -4.54
C HIS A 110 -11.90 5.41 -5.36
N HIS A 111 -11.90 6.68 -4.96
CA HIS A 111 -11.09 7.73 -5.59
C HIS A 111 -9.61 7.58 -5.26
N TYR A 112 -9.27 7.15 -4.04
CA TYR A 112 -7.89 6.81 -3.69
C TYR A 112 -7.38 5.63 -4.55
N ILE A 113 -8.20 4.62 -4.77
CA ILE A 113 -7.83 3.46 -5.60
C ILE A 113 -7.65 3.88 -7.06
N ASP A 114 -8.52 4.77 -7.60
CA ASP A 114 -8.35 5.32 -8.93
C ASP A 114 -7.02 6.09 -9.05
N GLU A 115 -6.69 6.90 -8.05
CA GLU A 115 -5.39 7.56 -8.01
C GLU A 115 -4.24 6.57 -8.03
N TRP A 116 -4.29 5.57 -7.17
CA TRP A 116 -3.29 4.52 -7.09
C TRP A 116 -3.05 3.84 -8.44
N VAL A 117 -4.11 3.37 -9.10
CA VAL A 117 -3.95 2.65 -10.37
C VAL A 117 -3.61 3.57 -11.54
N SER A 118 -3.83 4.87 -11.41
CA SER A 118 -3.48 5.88 -12.41
C SER A 118 -2.01 6.30 -12.34
N ALA A 119 -1.37 6.14 -11.19
CA ALA A 119 0.01 6.55 -10.98
C ALA A 119 0.99 5.80 -11.92
N PRO A 120 2.01 6.51 -12.48
CA PRO A 120 2.88 5.97 -13.52
C PRO A 120 4.03 5.07 -12.98
N TYR A 121 3.86 4.48 -11.80
CA TYR A 121 4.87 3.61 -11.21
C TYR A 121 4.64 2.14 -11.59
N GLU A 122 5.71 1.37 -11.73
CA GLU A 122 5.64 -0.04 -12.16
C GLU A 122 4.75 -0.90 -11.24
N ARG A 123 4.85 -0.73 -9.93
CA ARG A 123 4.01 -1.45 -8.97
C ARG A 123 2.53 -1.17 -9.19
N MET A 124 2.17 0.09 -9.35
CA MET A 124 0.80 0.54 -9.62
C MET A 124 0.30 0.06 -10.98
N GLY A 125 1.19 -0.06 -11.95
CA GLY A 125 0.88 -0.62 -13.27
C GLY A 125 0.37 -2.07 -13.21
N ARG A 126 0.90 -2.90 -12.32
CA ARG A 126 0.40 -4.27 -12.09
C ARG A 126 -0.99 -4.26 -11.44
N ASP A 127 -1.18 -3.41 -10.44
CA ASP A 127 -2.48 -3.25 -9.78
C ASP A 127 -3.54 -2.70 -10.75
N ARG A 128 -3.15 -1.80 -11.66
CA ARG A 128 -4.01 -1.26 -12.72
C ARG A 128 -4.64 -2.37 -13.58
N VAL A 129 -3.82 -3.28 -14.07
CA VAL A 129 -4.29 -4.40 -14.89
C VAL A 129 -5.23 -5.29 -14.07
N LEU A 130 -4.79 -5.70 -12.89
CA LEU A 130 -5.57 -6.57 -12.01
C LEU A 130 -6.93 -5.97 -11.64
N ILE A 131 -6.97 -4.68 -11.28
CA ILE A 131 -8.20 -4.03 -10.82
C ILE A 131 -9.16 -3.81 -11.98
N ARG A 132 -8.70 -3.32 -13.14
CA ARG A 132 -9.58 -3.09 -14.29
C ARG A 132 -10.14 -4.39 -14.86
N GLU A 133 -9.32 -5.42 -14.98
CA GLU A 133 -9.79 -6.76 -15.40
C GLU A 133 -10.76 -7.35 -14.37
N GLY A 134 -10.49 -7.14 -13.07
CA GLY A 134 -11.36 -7.59 -11.99
C GLY A 134 -12.72 -6.88 -11.97
N LEU A 135 -12.77 -5.57 -12.21
CA LEU A 135 -14.03 -4.82 -12.31
C LEU A 135 -14.87 -5.28 -13.50
N LEU A 136 -14.22 -5.52 -14.65
CA LEU A 136 -14.89 -6.07 -15.83
C LEU A 136 -15.44 -7.47 -15.57
N TRP A 137 -14.65 -8.32 -14.91
CA TRP A 137 -15.08 -9.66 -14.50
C TRP A 137 -16.26 -9.60 -13.52
N LEU A 138 -16.22 -8.70 -12.55
CA LEU A 138 -17.28 -8.56 -11.53
C LEU A 138 -18.64 -8.19 -12.15
N ASP A 139 -18.63 -7.23 -13.08
CA ASP A 139 -19.82 -6.87 -13.86
C ASP A 139 -20.30 -8.02 -14.76
N GLY A 140 -19.36 -8.75 -15.37
CA GLY A 140 -19.66 -9.94 -16.17
C GLY A 140 -20.29 -11.05 -15.34
N GLU A 141 -19.80 -11.28 -14.12
CA GLU A 141 -20.33 -12.29 -13.20
C GLU A 141 -21.73 -11.91 -12.70
N ALA A 142 -21.96 -10.63 -12.40
CA ALA A 142 -23.28 -10.11 -12.09
C ALA A 142 -24.27 -10.36 -13.23
N GLY A 143 -23.86 -10.07 -14.47
CA GLY A 143 -24.66 -10.34 -15.66
C GLY A 143 -24.93 -11.83 -15.90
N ARG A 144 -23.95 -12.69 -15.66
CA ARG A 144 -24.07 -14.16 -15.79
C ARG A 144 -25.07 -14.75 -14.80
N ARG A 145 -25.05 -14.29 -13.52
CA ARG A 145 -25.92 -14.84 -12.46
C ARG A 145 -27.32 -14.26 -12.49
N PHE A 146 -27.45 -12.96 -12.74
CA PHE A 146 -28.68 -12.22 -12.47
C PHE A 146 -29.31 -11.56 -13.71
N GLY A 147 -28.73 -11.75 -14.89
CA GLY A 147 -29.24 -11.23 -16.18
C GLY A 147 -28.23 -10.36 -16.91
N GLN A 148 -28.07 -10.53 -18.21
CA GLN A 148 -26.99 -9.98 -19.03
C GLN A 148 -26.79 -8.45 -18.95
N ALA A 149 -27.86 -7.70 -18.66
CA ALA A 149 -27.80 -6.25 -18.53
C ALA A 149 -27.49 -5.76 -17.10
N THR A 150 -27.40 -6.68 -16.13
CA THR A 150 -27.22 -6.36 -14.72
C THR A 150 -25.74 -6.10 -14.44
N ARG A 151 -25.45 -5.01 -13.76
CA ARG A 151 -24.11 -4.69 -13.27
C ARG A 151 -24.02 -4.96 -11.77
N PHE A 152 -22.80 -5.20 -11.28
CA PHE A 152 -22.57 -5.45 -9.84
C PHE A 152 -23.12 -4.33 -8.96
N ARG A 153 -22.91 -3.05 -9.32
CA ARG A 153 -23.42 -1.91 -8.57
C ARG A 153 -24.95 -1.89 -8.39
N ASP A 154 -25.68 -2.47 -9.35
CA ASP A 154 -27.15 -2.46 -9.37
C ASP A 154 -27.77 -3.64 -8.62
N LEU A 155 -26.95 -4.55 -8.10
CA LEU A 155 -27.40 -5.70 -7.33
C LEU A 155 -27.88 -5.30 -5.93
N SER A 156 -28.80 -6.09 -5.37
CA SER A 156 -29.13 -5.99 -3.94
C SER A 156 -27.93 -6.42 -3.06
N PRO A 157 -27.85 -5.97 -1.80
CA PRO A 157 -26.79 -6.37 -0.88
C PRO A 157 -26.57 -7.88 -0.84
N GLU A 158 -27.62 -8.68 -0.74
CA GLU A 158 -27.56 -10.13 -0.66
C GLU A 158 -26.89 -10.75 -1.90
N ARG A 159 -27.19 -10.20 -3.10
CA ARG A 159 -26.60 -10.69 -4.34
C ARG A 159 -25.14 -10.26 -4.51
N LYS A 160 -24.79 -9.09 -3.98
CA LYS A 160 -23.36 -8.66 -3.90
C LYS A 160 -22.60 -9.59 -2.98
N ASP A 161 -23.16 -9.92 -1.81
CA ASP A 161 -22.56 -10.84 -0.84
C ASP A 161 -22.41 -12.25 -1.43
N GLU A 162 -23.37 -12.72 -2.23
CA GLU A 162 -23.27 -14.02 -2.92
C GLU A 162 -22.03 -14.08 -3.82
N ILE A 163 -21.79 -13.06 -4.66
CA ILE A 163 -20.59 -13.02 -5.51
C ILE A 163 -19.33 -12.87 -4.67
N CYS A 164 -19.34 -11.94 -3.71
CA CYS A 164 -18.17 -11.63 -2.90
C CYS A 164 -17.75 -12.81 -2.01
N SER A 165 -18.69 -13.63 -1.53
CA SER A 165 -18.38 -14.83 -0.73
C SER A 165 -17.53 -15.84 -1.51
N ASP A 166 -17.75 -16.01 -2.82
CA ASP A 166 -16.97 -16.93 -3.64
C ASP A 166 -15.52 -16.46 -3.86
N ILE A 167 -15.25 -15.16 -3.69
CA ILE A 167 -13.95 -14.52 -3.93
C ILE A 167 -13.30 -13.91 -2.68
N ALA A 168 -13.92 -14.04 -1.52
CA ALA A 168 -13.47 -13.40 -0.29
C ALA A 168 -12.09 -13.86 0.19
N HIS A 169 -11.73 -15.13 -0.07
CA HIS A 169 -10.50 -15.72 0.43
C HIS A 169 -9.82 -16.60 -0.61
N VAL A 170 -8.63 -16.17 -1.06
CA VAL A 170 -7.89 -16.83 -2.17
C VAL A 170 -7.67 -18.33 -1.97
N PRO A 171 -7.25 -18.83 -0.78
CA PRO A 171 -7.05 -20.26 -0.55
C PRO A 171 -8.30 -21.13 -0.70
N ASP A 172 -9.49 -20.56 -0.43
CA ASP A 172 -10.76 -21.28 -0.42
C ASP A 172 -11.54 -21.10 -1.74
N ALA A 173 -11.07 -20.20 -2.62
CA ALA A 173 -11.74 -19.92 -3.87
C ALA A 173 -11.68 -21.12 -4.82
N ALA A 174 -12.83 -21.46 -5.44
CA ALA A 174 -12.86 -22.45 -6.49
C ALA A 174 -11.95 -22.05 -7.66
N PRO A 175 -11.42 -23.01 -8.45
CA PRO A 175 -10.42 -22.72 -9.49
C PRO A 175 -10.84 -21.60 -10.46
N GLU A 176 -12.11 -21.54 -10.82
CA GLU A 176 -12.70 -20.52 -11.72
C GLU A 176 -12.75 -19.12 -11.08
N PHE A 177 -12.74 -19.02 -9.74
CA PHE A 177 -12.82 -17.77 -8.98
C PHE A 177 -11.46 -17.25 -8.46
N VAL A 178 -10.37 -17.99 -8.63
CA VAL A 178 -9.05 -17.61 -8.10
C VAL A 178 -8.59 -16.22 -8.59
N SER A 179 -8.85 -15.88 -9.85
CA SER A 179 -8.53 -14.54 -10.40
C SER A 179 -9.36 -13.45 -9.72
N GLY A 180 -10.67 -13.68 -9.56
CA GLY A 180 -11.58 -12.79 -8.84
C GLY A 180 -11.16 -12.62 -7.38
N ALA A 181 -10.75 -13.70 -6.71
CA ALA A 181 -10.28 -13.66 -5.33
C ALA A 181 -8.99 -12.83 -5.16
N ARG A 182 -8.05 -12.92 -6.09
CA ARG A 182 -6.84 -12.06 -6.09
C ARG A 182 -7.19 -10.58 -6.29
N PHE A 183 -8.09 -10.30 -7.20
CA PHE A 183 -8.62 -8.96 -7.41
C PHE A 183 -9.29 -8.43 -6.14
N PHE A 184 -10.23 -9.19 -5.55
CA PHE A 184 -10.93 -8.80 -4.33
C PHE A 184 -9.96 -8.55 -3.18
N ALA A 185 -9.00 -9.45 -2.94
CA ALA A 185 -7.98 -9.29 -1.91
C ALA A 185 -7.20 -7.97 -2.09
N ARG A 186 -6.85 -7.61 -3.35
CA ARG A 186 -6.12 -6.37 -3.62
C ARG A 186 -6.99 -5.13 -3.41
N VAL A 187 -8.24 -5.14 -3.86
CA VAL A 187 -9.17 -4.04 -3.60
C VAL A 187 -9.41 -3.88 -2.10
N ARG A 188 -9.59 -4.98 -1.36
CA ARG A 188 -9.74 -4.96 0.10
C ARG A 188 -8.54 -4.31 0.80
N ASP A 189 -7.32 -4.66 0.41
CA ASP A 189 -6.10 -4.05 0.96
C ASP A 189 -6.08 -2.54 0.75
N LEU A 190 -6.38 -2.08 -0.48
CA LEU A 190 -6.37 -0.66 -0.81
C LEU A 190 -7.52 0.10 -0.14
N THR A 191 -8.73 -0.51 -0.09
CA THR A 191 -9.89 0.07 0.60
C THR A 191 -9.59 0.24 2.08
N SER A 192 -9.05 -0.80 2.74
CA SER A 192 -8.69 -0.74 4.16
C SER A 192 -7.61 0.31 4.41
N GLY A 193 -6.57 0.35 3.57
CA GLY A 193 -5.51 1.35 3.69
C GLY A 193 -6.04 2.78 3.55
N ALA A 194 -6.91 3.03 2.58
CA ALA A 194 -7.54 4.33 2.37
C ALA A 194 -8.47 4.70 3.53
N PHE A 195 -9.36 3.80 3.94
CA PHE A 195 -10.36 4.04 4.99
C PHE A 195 -9.70 4.39 6.32
N TRP A 196 -8.78 3.56 6.82
CA TRP A 196 -8.15 3.74 8.13
C TRP A 196 -7.14 4.89 8.18
N THR A 197 -6.91 5.59 7.07
CA THR A 197 -6.11 6.82 7.01
C THR A 197 -6.96 8.09 6.88
N THR A 198 -8.28 7.97 6.80
CA THR A 198 -9.20 9.12 6.93
C THR A 198 -9.35 9.54 8.38
N GLU A 199 -9.87 10.74 8.62
CA GLU A 199 -10.15 11.23 9.97
C GLU A 199 -11.20 10.35 10.66
N GLU A 200 -12.26 10.01 9.97
CA GLU A 200 -13.37 9.16 10.45
C GLU A 200 -12.88 7.74 10.73
N GLY A 201 -12.08 7.15 9.84
CA GLY A 201 -11.50 5.82 10.06
C GLY A 201 -10.54 5.79 11.25
N MET A 202 -9.72 6.82 11.44
CA MET A 202 -8.85 6.94 12.61
C MET A 202 -9.66 7.09 13.91
N GLN A 203 -10.77 7.84 13.88
CA GLN A 203 -11.66 7.99 15.04
C GLN A 203 -12.35 6.65 15.36
N ASP A 204 -12.85 5.94 14.36
CA ASP A 204 -13.45 4.62 14.54
C ASP A 204 -12.46 3.60 15.13
N LEU A 205 -11.22 3.60 14.64
CA LEU A 205 -10.12 2.78 15.16
C LEU A 205 -9.66 3.21 16.56
N GLN A 206 -10.12 4.38 17.06
CA GLN A 206 -9.64 5.01 18.29
C GLN A 206 -8.12 5.27 18.29
N TYR A 207 -7.57 5.56 17.10
CA TYR A 207 -6.15 5.82 16.93
C TYR A 207 -5.78 7.20 17.46
N ILE A 208 -4.96 7.23 18.50
CA ILE A 208 -4.52 8.48 19.17
C ILE A 208 -3.14 8.98 18.70
N GLY A 209 -2.52 8.27 17.76
CA GLY A 209 -1.17 8.60 17.30
C GLY A 209 -0.06 8.26 18.30
N ASN A 210 1.13 8.75 18.02
CA ASN A 210 2.28 8.60 18.91
C ASN A 210 2.27 9.73 19.93
N VAL A 211 1.65 9.50 21.08
CA VAL A 211 1.67 10.44 22.21
C VAL A 211 2.71 9.99 23.23
N PRO A 212 3.51 10.92 23.80
CA PRO A 212 4.43 10.58 24.88
C PRO A 212 3.64 10.18 26.13
N LEU A 213 3.95 9.01 26.67
CA LEU A 213 3.38 8.51 27.92
C LEU A 213 4.46 8.55 29.00
N GLU A 214 4.13 9.10 30.18
CA GLU A 214 5.03 9.07 31.33
C GLU A 214 5.27 7.65 31.85
N ARG A 215 4.26 6.79 31.69
CA ARG A 215 4.28 5.40 32.12
C ARG A 215 3.45 4.54 31.18
N TRP A 216 3.93 3.34 30.92
CA TRP A 216 3.15 2.29 30.28
C TRP A 216 2.37 1.50 31.31
N ASP A 217 1.06 1.57 31.25
CA ASP A 217 0.21 0.71 32.05
C ASP A 217 0.09 -0.66 31.35
N PRO A 218 0.12 -1.76 32.11
CA PRO A 218 -0.09 -3.07 31.52
C PRO A 218 -1.51 -3.19 30.95
N PRO A 219 -1.75 -4.12 30.00
CA PRO A 219 -3.11 -4.41 29.55
C PRO A 219 -4.03 -4.78 30.72
N PRO A 220 -5.34 -4.52 30.61
CA PRO A 220 -6.30 -4.93 31.62
C PRO A 220 -6.19 -6.42 31.96
N PRO A 221 -6.45 -6.83 33.21
CA PRO A 221 -6.32 -8.23 33.63
C PRO A 221 -7.10 -9.21 32.78
N GLU A 222 -8.31 -8.86 32.37
CA GLU A 222 -9.17 -9.69 31.50
C GLU A 222 -8.54 -9.94 30.11
N VAL A 223 -7.73 -9.01 29.61
CA VAL A 223 -6.98 -9.20 28.36
C VAL A 223 -5.81 -10.15 28.56
N LEU A 224 -5.12 -10.04 29.70
CA LEU A 224 -4.01 -10.93 30.07
C LEU A 224 -4.52 -12.37 30.25
N GLU A 225 -5.65 -12.55 30.92
CA GLU A 225 -6.32 -13.84 31.09
C GLU A 225 -6.71 -14.45 29.74
N TYR A 226 -7.34 -13.66 28.84
CA TYR A 226 -7.72 -14.09 27.51
C TYR A 226 -6.51 -14.56 26.66
N LEU A 227 -5.37 -13.89 26.82
CA LEU A 227 -4.11 -14.23 26.13
C LEU A 227 -3.30 -15.33 26.83
N GLY A 228 -3.74 -15.80 28.00
CA GLY A 228 -3.00 -16.80 28.80
C GLY A 228 -1.69 -16.25 29.36
N LEU A 229 -1.62 -14.94 29.62
CA LEU A 229 -0.46 -14.23 30.15
C LEU A 229 -0.63 -13.78 31.62
N ALA A 230 -1.76 -14.10 32.24
CA ALA A 230 -2.07 -13.80 33.63
C ALA A 230 -1.65 -14.96 34.55
#